data_48f72e83440e05b89a76b6caf2868bc9
#
_entry.id   48f72e83440e05b89a76b6caf2868bc9
#
_cell.length_a   1.000
_cell.length_b   1.000
_cell.length_c   1.000
_cell.angle_alpha   90.00
_cell.angle_beta   90.00
_cell.angle_gamma   90.00
#
_symmetry.space_group_name_H-M   'P 1'
#
loop_
_entity.id
_entity.type
_entity.pdbx_description
1 polymer ?
#
loop_
_entity_poly.entity_id
_entity_poly.type
_entity_poly.pdbx_seq_one_letter_code
_entity_poly.pdbx_strand_id
1 'polypeptide(L)'
;DNKVIENPYKGLEIVDGHAVKAPEDYQDPKMLYEALIKRIRKYHPSTDISMVEKAFNIAYHAHEGQFRKSGEAYIIHPLWVGIILADLELDKETIVAGILHDVVEDTVMTEQEITEIFGSEVALLVDGVTKLGQLSYSADKLEVQAENLRKMFLAMAKDIRVILIKLADRLHNMRTLQFMRPEKQIEKARETMDIYAPIAQRLGISRIKTELDDLSLKYSQPEVFYDLVQQINARKTEREEFVQQIVEEVSEHMKNAKIKAEVKGRVKHFFSIYKKMVNQDKTVDQIYDLFAVRIIVESVKDCYAALGVIHEMYTPIPGRFKDYIAMPKPNMYQSLHTTLMSSVGQPFEIQIRTEEMHKTAEYGIAAHWKYKESNDGKKSVAAQEEEKLSWLRQILEWQQDTDNREFLSLLKGDLDLFAEDAVSYTHLRAHET
;
A
#
# COMPACT_ATOMS: atom_id res chain seq x y z
N ASP A 1 -28.64 -16.53 18.58
CA ASP A 1 -27.28 -16.02 18.91
C ASP A 1 -27.06 -14.75 18.11
N ASN A 2 -27.39 -13.59 18.74
CA ASN A 2 -27.09 -12.28 18.22
C ASN A 2 -25.57 -12.08 18.21
N LYS A 3 -24.92 -12.40 17.07
CA LYS A 3 -23.53 -11.99 16.83
C LYS A 3 -23.52 -10.47 16.70
N VAL A 4 -23.03 -9.84 17.73
CA VAL A 4 -22.88 -8.39 17.81
C VAL A 4 -21.90 -7.97 16.72
N ILE A 5 -22.39 -7.25 15.72
CA ILE A 5 -21.54 -6.45 14.83
C ILE A 5 -20.78 -5.51 15.76
N GLU A 6 -19.44 -5.60 15.77
CA GLU A 6 -18.64 -4.68 16.58
C GLU A 6 -18.99 -3.26 16.16
N ASN A 7 -19.62 -2.54 17.08
CA ASN A 7 -19.91 -1.13 16.87
C ASN A 7 -18.56 -0.42 16.69
N PRO A 8 -18.30 0.25 15.55
CA PRO A 8 -17.05 0.97 15.32
C PRO A 8 -16.82 2.09 16.35
N TYR A 9 -17.86 2.48 17.08
CA TYR A 9 -17.82 3.49 18.14
C TYR A 9 -17.79 2.88 19.56
N LYS A 10 -17.58 1.57 19.70
CA LYS A 10 -17.51 0.93 21.01
C LYS A 10 -16.35 1.50 21.83
N GLY A 11 -16.65 2.14 22.96
CA GLY A 11 -15.66 2.80 23.80
C GLY A 11 -15.32 4.24 23.39
N LEU A 12 -16.05 4.83 22.43
CA LEU A 12 -15.85 6.22 22.00
C LEU A 12 -17.06 7.06 22.42
N GLU A 13 -16.81 8.28 22.85
CA GLU A 13 -17.85 9.30 23.04
C GLU A 13 -18.23 9.94 21.72
N ILE A 14 -19.49 10.36 21.58
CA ILE A 14 -19.95 11.11 20.41
C ILE A 14 -20.13 12.57 20.83
N VAL A 15 -19.31 13.45 20.30
CA VAL A 15 -19.36 14.90 20.51
C VAL A 15 -19.61 15.59 19.16
N ASP A 16 -20.64 16.43 19.06
CA ASP A 16 -21.03 17.14 17.83
C ASP A 16 -21.15 16.22 16.58
N GLY A 17 -21.62 14.98 16.80
CA GLY A 17 -21.77 13.97 15.75
C GLY A 17 -20.46 13.31 15.31
N HIS A 18 -19.37 13.49 16.05
CA HIS A 18 -18.08 12.81 15.85
C HIS A 18 -17.79 11.85 16.99
N ALA A 19 -17.14 10.71 16.69
CA ALA A 19 -16.54 9.87 17.69
C ALA A 19 -15.29 10.55 18.26
N VAL A 20 -15.10 10.51 19.58
CA VAL A 20 -13.93 11.09 20.28
C VAL A 20 -13.33 9.99 21.16
N LYS A 21 -12.01 9.91 21.18
CA LYS A 21 -11.28 9.03 22.10
C LYS A 21 -11.36 9.57 23.53
N ALA A 22 -11.43 8.67 24.50
CA ALA A 22 -11.24 9.05 25.88
C ALA A 22 -9.80 9.57 26.11
N PRO A 23 -9.57 10.58 26.95
CA PRO A 23 -8.23 11.13 27.20
C PRO A 23 -7.19 10.11 27.65
N GLU A 24 -7.59 9.08 28.38
CA GLU A 24 -6.73 7.99 28.81
C GLU A 24 -6.22 7.11 27.67
N ASP A 25 -6.88 7.13 26.51
CA ASP A 25 -6.49 6.40 25.31
C ASP A 25 -5.59 7.23 24.36
N TYR A 26 -5.26 8.48 24.75
CA TYR A 26 -4.42 9.34 23.92
C TYR A 26 -3.00 8.84 23.87
N GLN A 27 -2.44 8.85 22.66
CA GLN A 27 -1.06 8.45 22.43
C GLN A 27 -0.10 9.55 22.87
N ASP A 28 0.99 9.15 23.54
CA ASP A 28 2.07 10.08 23.92
C ASP A 28 2.94 10.38 22.70
N PRO A 29 3.07 11.67 22.28
CA PRO A 29 3.94 12.07 21.17
C PRO A 29 5.40 11.64 21.33
N LYS A 30 5.94 11.63 22.55
CA LYS A 30 7.33 11.22 22.79
C LYS A 30 7.52 9.73 22.56
N MET A 31 6.59 8.91 23.00
CA MET A 31 6.63 7.45 22.75
C MET A 31 6.53 7.14 21.25
N LEU A 32 5.70 7.89 20.51
CA LEU A 32 5.63 7.75 19.06
C LEU A 32 6.92 8.18 18.36
N TYR A 33 7.53 9.27 18.82
CA TYR A 33 8.84 9.71 18.31
C TYR A 33 9.91 8.63 18.57
N GLU A 34 9.99 8.05 19.75
CA GLU A 34 10.91 6.95 20.05
C GLU A 34 10.66 5.72 19.15
N ALA A 35 9.38 5.40 18.92
CA ALA A 35 9.00 4.33 18.00
C ALA A 35 9.42 4.63 16.54
N LEU A 36 9.35 5.88 16.09
CA LEU A 36 9.87 6.33 14.80
C LEU A 36 11.37 6.13 14.70
N ILE A 37 12.13 6.63 15.68
CA ILE A 37 13.60 6.49 15.72
C ILE A 37 14.03 5.03 15.73
N LYS A 38 13.36 4.17 16.49
CA LYS A 38 13.62 2.73 16.51
C LYS A 38 13.44 2.09 15.12
N ARG A 39 12.42 2.53 14.36
CA ARG A 39 12.19 2.05 12.98
C ARG A 39 13.29 2.51 12.03
N ILE A 40 13.68 3.79 12.06
CA ILE A 40 14.76 4.33 11.23
C ILE A 40 16.06 3.56 11.50
N ARG A 41 16.43 3.37 12.76
CA ARG A 41 17.66 2.65 13.15
C ARG A 41 17.67 1.18 12.73
N LYS A 42 16.52 0.57 12.51
CA LYS A 42 16.43 -0.81 12.06
C LYS A 42 17.02 -1.01 10.66
N TYR A 43 16.81 -0.07 9.75
CA TYR A 43 17.33 -0.14 8.37
C TYR A 43 18.49 0.82 8.12
N HIS A 44 18.69 1.82 8.98
CA HIS A 44 19.81 2.76 8.96
C HIS A 44 20.43 2.91 10.36
N PRO A 45 21.22 1.94 10.83
CA PRO A 45 21.76 1.95 12.20
C PRO A 45 22.69 3.14 12.51
N SER A 46 23.40 3.64 11.48
CA SER A 46 24.40 4.73 11.58
C SER A 46 23.86 6.11 11.18
N THR A 47 22.57 6.23 10.84
CA THR A 47 21.98 7.52 10.39
C THR A 47 22.03 8.56 11.51
N ASP A 48 22.50 9.76 11.17
CA ASP A 48 22.33 10.94 12.00
C ASP A 48 20.85 11.34 12.05
N ILE A 49 20.25 11.24 13.24
CA ILE A 49 18.82 11.53 13.49
C ILE A 49 18.58 12.99 13.88
N SER A 50 19.63 13.84 13.95
CA SER A 50 19.50 15.24 14.41
C SER A 50 18.49 16.05 13.60
N MET A 51 18.42 15.80 12.29
CA MET A 51 17.45 16.44 11.40
C MET A 51 16.00 15.99 11.72
N VAL A 52 15.80 14.72 12.02
CA VAL A 52 14.48 14.16 12.41
C VAL A 52 14.04 14.70 13.76
N GLU A 53 14.96 14.79 14.73
CA GLU A 53 14.71 15.38 16.05
C GLU A 53 14.33 16.85 15.94
N LYS A 54 15.05 17.61 15.11
CA LYS A 54 14.77 19.02 14.84
C LYS A 54 13.37 19.19 14.20
N ALA A 55 13.02 18.35 13.24
CA ALA A 55 11.70 18.36 12.61
C ALA A 55 10.59 18.05 13.60
N PHE A 56 10.78 17.04 14.46
CA PHE A 56 9.83 16.72 15.53
C PHE A 56 9.62 17.91 16.48
N ASN A 57 10.70 18.52 16.97
CA ASN A 57 10.60 19.66 17.90
C ASN A 57 9.87 20.85 17.25
N ILE A 58 10.17 21.17 16.01
CA ILE A 58 9.52 22.26 15.27
C ILE A 58 8.02 21.94 15.06
N ALA A 59 7.67 20.76 14.56
CA ALA A 59 6.29 20.37 14.34
C ALA A 59 5.50 20.31 15.66
N TYR A 60 6.13 19.82 16.75
CA TYR A 60 5.51 19.75 18.07
C TYR A 60 5.10 21.13 18.57
N HIS A 61 6.00 22.12 18.49
CA HIS A 61 5.70 23.50 18.92
C HIS A 61 4.77 24.24 17.94
N ALA A 62 4.91 23.99 16.63
CA ALA A 62 4.09 24.62 15.62
C ALA A 62 2.60 24.24 15.73
N HIS A 63 2.32 22.99 16.14
CA HIS A 63 0.96 22.46 16.34
C HIS A 63 0.51 22.49 17.80
N GLU A 64 1.20 23.27 18.68
CA GLU A 64 0.80 23.39 20.07
C GLU A 64 -0.62 23.99 20.19
N GLY A 65 -1.48 23.36 20.99
CA GLY A 65 -2.88 23.75 21.14
C GLY A 65 -3.81 23.36 19.99
N GLN A 66 -3.32 22.70 18.96
CA GLN A 66 -4.15 22.12 17.90
C GLN A 66 -4.52 20.68 18.20
N PHE A 67 -5.75 20.29 17.88
CA PHE A 67 -6.31 18.96 18.15
C PHE A 67 -6.94 18.36 16.90
N ARG A 68 -6.81 17.04 16.78
CA ARG A 68 -7.52 16.24 15.77
C ARG A 68 -8.99 16.08 16.13
N LYS A 69 -9.82 15.63 15.18
CA LYS A 69 -11.21 15.27 15.45
C LYS A 69 -11.37 14.13 16.47
N SER A 70 -10.33 13.33 16.67
CA SER A 70 -10.26 12.32 17.73
C SER A 70 -10.08 12.90 19.13
N GLY A 71 -9.83 14.20 19.27
CA GLY A 71 -9.46 14.86 20.52
C GLY A 71 -7.97 14.81 20.88
N GLU A 72 -7.17 14.02 20.16
CA GLU A 72 -5.73 13.93 20.37
C GLU A 72 -4.97 15.17 19.86
N ALA A 73 -3.79 15.44 20.43
CA ALA A 73 -2.90 16.48 19.94
C ALA A 73 -2.57 16.29 18.45
N TYR A 74 -2.54 17.38 17.68
CA TYR A 74 -2.37 17.32 16.22
C TYR A 74 -1.05 16.63 15.80
N ILE A 75 0.03 16.83 16.57
CA ILE A 75 1.36 16.24 16.32
C ILE A 75 1.35 14.70 16.16
N ILE A 76 0.35 14.02 16.70
CA ILE A 76 0.17 12.56 16.55
C ILE A 76 0.10 12.18 15.08
N HIS A 77 -0.56 13.00 14.24
CA HIS A 77 -0.69 12.74 12.80
C HIS A 77 0.63 12.80 12.06
N PRO A 78 1.41 13.89 12.09
CA PRO A 78 2.73 13.96 11.45
C PRO A 78 3.67 12.84 11.90
N LEU A 79 3.65 12.46 13.18
CA LEU A 79 4.46 11.35 13.68
C LEU A 79 4.07 10.01 13.06
N TRP A 80 2.78 9.73 12.92
CA TRP A 80 2.32 8.53 12.23
C TRP A 80 2.66 8.53 10.74
N VAL A 81 2.58 9.69 10.08
CA VAL A 81 3.06 9.82 8.69
C VAL A 81 4.55 9.47 8.60
N GLY A 82 5.38 10.02 9.49
CA GLY A 82 6.81 9.66 9.58
C GLY A 82 7.04 8.16 9.83
N ILE A 83 6.25 7.55 10.72
CA ILE A 83 6.30 6.10 11.00
C ILE A 83 5.96 5.27 9.75
N ILE A 84 4.91 5.63 9.01
CA ILE A 84 4.52 4.94 7.78
C ILE A 84 5.64 5.04 6.73
N LEU A 85 6.26 6.22 6.58
CA LEU A 85 7.40 6.41 5.68
C LEU A 85 8.64 5.63 6.12
N ALA A 86 8.92 5.56 7.43
CA ALA A 86 9.99 4.73 7.98
C ALA A 86 9.72 3.23 7.80
N ASP A 87 8.46 2.80 7.88
CA ASP A 87 8.06 1.42 7.58
C ASP A 87 8.22 1.07 6.08
N LEU A 88 8.29 2.06 5.20
CA LEU A 88 8.68 1.92 3.78
C LEU A 88 10.20 2.01 3.57
N GLU A 89 10.98 2.17 4.62
CA GLU A 89 12.45 2.28 4.62
C GLU A 89 12.96 3.47 3.77
N LEU A 90 12.24 4.60 3.76
CA LEU A 90 12.60 5.80 3.00
C LEU A 90 13.71 6.62 3.67
N ASP A 91 14.32 7.50 2.87
CA ASP A 91 15.39 8.41 3.32
C ASP A 91 14.92 9.40 4.38
N LYS A 92 15.89 9.99 5.12
CA LYS A 92 15.59 10.89 6.23
C LYS A 92 14.92 12.19 5.77
N GLU A 93 15.26 12.69 4.59
CA GLU A 93 14.68 13.91 4.01
C GLU A 93 13.18 13.71 3.75
N THR A 94 12.79 12.54 3.23
CA THR A 94 11.38 12.17 3.03
C THR A 94 10.63 12.06 4.36
N ILE A 95 11.24 11.45 5.38
CA ILE A 95 10.63 11.31 6.71
C ILE A 95 10.46 12.70 7.35
N VAL A 96 11.49 13.54 7.28
CA VAL A 96 11.46 14.94 7.78
C VAL A 96 10.37 15.74 7.08
N ALA A 97 10.27 15.66 5.76
CA ALA A 97 9.20 16.30 4.99
C ALA A 97 7.81 15.77 5.40
N GLY A 98 7.68 14.46 5.68
CA GLY A 98 6.46 13.87 6.20
C GLY A 98 6.06 14.37 7.59
N ILE A 99 7.01 14.66 8.47
CA ILE A 99 6.75 15.27 9.78
C ILE A 99 6.36 16.76 9.64
N LEU A 100 6.89 17.45 8.63
CA LEU A 100 6.68 18.89 8.42
C LEU A 100 5.56 19.21 7.41
N HIS A 101 4.90 18.22 6.81
CA HIS A 101 4.04 18.43 5.65
C HIS A 101 2.86 19.38 5.90
N ASP A 102 2.30 19.40 7.11
CA ASP A 102 1.19 20.28 7.49
C ASP A 102 1.68 21.59 8.18
N VAL A 103 2.96 21.70 8.50
CA VAL A 103 3.48 22.85 9.27
C VAL A 103 3.34 24.16 8.49
N VAL A 104 3.58 24.14 7.18
CA VAL A 104 3.45 25.32 6.31
C VAL A 104 1.97 25.65 6.03
N GLU A 105 1.10 24.63 5.94
CA GLU A 105 -0.32 24.83 5.64
C GLU A 105 -1.11 25.30 6.87
N ASP A 106 -0.85 24.69 8.03
CA ASP A 106 -1.68 24.82 9.23
C ASP A 106 -1.05 25.75 10.31
N THR A 107 0.14 26.32 10.07
CA THR A 107 0.82 27.16 11.05
C THR A 107 1.40 28.43 10.42
N VAL A 108 2.11 29.23 11.23
CA VAL A 108 2.73 30.48 10.77
C VAL A 108 4.11 30.30 10.10
N MET A 109 4.64 29.08 10.07
CA MET A 109 5.94 28.78 9.48
C MET A 109 5.89 28.89 7.96
N THR A 110 6.91 29.46 7.37
CA THR A 110 7.03 29.70 5.93
C THR A 110 7.91 28.67 5.24
N GLU A 111 7.73 28.49 3.93
CA GLU A 111 8.59 27.64 3.08
C GLU A 111 10.05 28.10 3.12
N GLN A 112 10.28 29.42 3.23
CA GLN A 112 11.64 29.99 3.33
C GLN A 112 12.34 29.54 4.62
N GLU A 113 11.65 29.57 5.75
CA GLU A 113 12.18 29.08 7.03
C GLU A 113 12.49 27.58 6.98
N ILE A 114 11.63 26.77 6.34
CA ILE A 114 11.91 25.34 6.09
C ILE A 114 13.20 25.19 5.27
N THR A 115 13.36 26.01 4.21
CA THR A 115 14.55 25.96 3.36
C THR A 115 15.82 26.31 4.14
N GLU A 116 15.78 27.34 4.97
CA GLU A 116 16.92 27.76 5.78
C GLU A 116 17.34 26.75 6.84
N ILE A 117 16.36 26.04 7.40
CA ILE A 117 16.55 25.07 8.50
C ILE A 117 16.93 23.66 8.01
N PHE A 118 16.28 23.19 6.94
CA PHE A 118 16.34 21.80 6.49
C PHE A 118 16.91 21.62 5.08
N GLY A 119 17.12 22.73 4.37
CA GLY A 119 17.61 22.72 2.98
C GLY A 119 16.50 22.66 1.94
N SER A 120 16.91 22.94 0.69
CA SER A 120 15.99 23.04 -0.46
C SER A 120 15.29 21.73 -0.81
N GLU A 121 15.89 20.59 -0.52
CA GLU A 121 15.31 19.27 -0.82
C GLU A 121 14.06 18.99 0.04
N VAL A 122 14.16 19.21 1.35
CA VAL A 122 13.00 19.06 2.26
C VAL A 122 11.92 20.09 1.94
N ALA A 123 12.30 21.35 1.68
CA ALA A 123 11.36 22.40 1.32
C ALA A 123 10.59 22.09 0.04
N LEU A 124 11.26 21.55 -1.00
CA LEU A 124 10.61 21.11 -2.24
C LEU A 124 9.59 20.02 -2.00
N LEU A 125 9.89 19.04 -1.13
CA LEU A 125 8.97 17.95 -0.79
C LEU A 125 7.76 18.49 -0.03
N VAL A 126 7.95 19.34 0.97
CA VAL A 126 6.87 19.96 1.76
C VAL A 126 5.97 20.80 0.85
N ASP A 127 6.53 21.69 0.02
CA ASP A 127 5.78 22.49 -0.96
C ASP A 127 4.95 21.62 -1.91
N GLY A 128 5.55 20.54 -2.42
CA GLY A 128 4.86 19.60 -3.30
C GLY A 128 3.65 18.94 -2.63
N VAL A 129 3.79 18.52 -1.37
CA VAL A 129 2.69 17.89 -0.61
C VAL A 129 1.61 18.90 -0.28
N THR A 130 1.96 20.12 0.15
CA THR A 130 1.03 21.22 0.43
C THR A 130 0.18 21.54 -0.80
N LYS A 131 0.79 21.69 -1.99
CA LYS A 131 0.06 21.91 -3.25
C LYS A 131 -0.91 20.78 -3.59
N LEU A 132 -0.56 19.54 -3.27
CA LEU A 132 -1.49 18.40 -3.42
C LEU A 132 -2.61 18.39 -2.38
N GLY A 133 -2.38 18.94 -1.19
CA GLY A 133 -3.40 19.09 -0.13
C GLY A 133 -4.53 20.02 -0.53
N GLN A 134 -4.24 21.06 -1.30
CA GLN A 134 -5.21 22.07 -1.75
C GLN A 134 -6.14 21.59 -2.88
N LEU A 135 -5.95 20.39 -3.42
CA LEU A 135 -6.81 19.85 -4.46
C LEU A 135 -8.18 19.43 -3.88
N SER A 136 -9.26 19.99 -4.45
CA SER A 136 -10.62 19.67 -4.02
C SER A 136 -11.16 18.47 -4.82
N TYR A 137 -11.59 17.42 -4.12
CA TYR A 137 -12.26 16.28 -4.75
C TYR A 137 -13.74 16.59 -5.01
N SER A 138 -14.23 16.24 -6.21
CA SER A 138 -15.64 16.27 -6.55
C SER A 138 -15.95 15.07 -7.45
N ALA A 139 -16.74 14.12 -6.92
CA ALA A 139 -17.13 12.92 -7.66
C ALA A 139 -17.94 13.23 -8.93
N ASP A 140 -18.70 14.33 -8.92
CA ASP A 140 -19.64 14.68 -9.99
C ASP A 140 -19.03 15.62 -11.06
N LYS A 141 -17.80 16.13 -10.85
CA LYS A 141 -17.15 17.07 -11.76
C LYS A 141 -15.90 16.46 -12.41
N LEU A 142 -16.09 15.85 -13.55
CA LEU A 142 -15.05 15.19 -14.34
C LEU A 142 -13.83 16.10 -14.62
N GLU A 143 -14.10 17.38 -14.90
CA GLU A 143 -13.06 18.39 -15.14
C GLU A 143 -12.17 18.63 -13.92
N VAL A 144 -12.77 18.69 -12.72
CA VAL A 144 -12.04 18.88 -11.47
C VAL A 144 -11.17 17.66 -11.17
N GLN A 145 -11.68 16.45 -11.40
CA GLN A 145 -10.91 15.21 -11.21
C GLN A 145 -9.70 15.15 -12.16
N ALA A 146 -9.91 15.47 -13.47
CA ALA A 146 -8.83 15.48 -14.44
C ALA A 146 -7.73 16.47 -14.07
N GLU A 147 -8.12 17.69 -13.70
CA GLU A 147 -7.18 18.73 -13.30
C GLU A 147 -6.39 18.37 -12.05
N ASN A 148 -7.04 17.78 -11.05
CA ASN A 148 -6.39 17.31 -9.84
C ASN A 148 -5.34 16.23 -10.14
N LEU A 149 -5.71 15.23 -10.95
CA LEU A 149 -4.79 14.16 -11.35
C LEU A 149 -3.61 14.72 -12.15
N ARG A 150 -3.83 15.67 -13.06
CA ARG A 150 -2.75 16.35 -13.77
C ARG A 150 -1.75 17.02 -12.82
N LYS A 151 -2.25 17.77 -11.83
CA LYS A 151 -1.40 18.41 -10.81
C LYS A 151 -0.62 17.39 -9.99
N MET A 152 -1.26 16.27 -9.63
CA MET A 152 -0.59 15.17 -8.94
C MET A 152 0.54 14.57 -9.78
N PHE A 153 0.31 14.27 -11.06
CA PHE A 153 1.35 13.73 -11.93
C PHE A 153 2.48 14.72 -12.19
N LEU A 154 2.19 16.01 -12.32
CA LEU A 154 3.21 17.05 -12.42
C LEU A 154 4.09 17.14 -11.15
N ALA A 155 3.49 17.02 -9.97
CA ALA A 155 4.25 16.98 -8.73
C ALA A 155 5.12 15.71 -8.64
N MET A 156 4.57 14.55 -9.01
CA MET A 156 5.30 13.28 -9.07
C MET A 156 6.48 13.32 -10.05
N ALA A 157 6.33 14.04 -11.16
CA ALA A 157 7.40 14.18 -12.15
C ALA A 157 8.57 15.05 -11.67
N LYS A 158 8.33 15.95 -10.72
CA LYS A 158 9.38 16.72 -10.06
C LYS A 158 10.13 15.88 -9.03
N ASP A 159 9.41 15.21 -8.15
CA ASP A 159 9.94 14.25 -7.19
C ASP A 159 8.85 13.25 -6.77
N ILE A 160 9.09 11.98 -7.03
CA ILE A 160 8.13 10.91 -6.70
C ILE A 160 7.86 10.80 -5.19
N ARG A 161 8.77 11.25 -4.35
CA ARG A 161 8.61 11.20 -2.89
C ARG A 161 7.43 12.04 -2.39
N VAL A 162 7.05 13.07 -3.14
CA VAL A 162 5.86 13.88 -2.83
C VAL A 162 4.60 13.02 -2.75
N ILE A 163 4.40 12.09 -3.69
CA ILE A 163 3.23 11.19 -3.65
C ILE A 163 3.38 10.11 -2.58
N LEU A 164 4.61 9.67 -2.26
CA LEU A 164 4.84 8.71 -1.17
C LEU A 164 4.42 9.31 0.18
N ILE A 165 4.79 10.57 0.42
CA ILE A 165 4.36 11.31 1.62
C ILE A 165 2.82 11.46 1.60
N LYS A 166 2.24 11.83 0.47
CA LYS A 166 0.78 11.99 0.35
C LYS A 166 0.01 10.68 0.53
N LEU A 167 0.57 9.55 0.10
CA LEU A 167 -0.01 8.22 0.37
C LEU A 167 0.07 7.85 1.86
N ALA A 168 1.16 8.20 2.55
CA ALA A 168 1.30 7.98 3.98
C ALA A 168 0.33 8.86 4.79
N ASP A 169 0.18 10.15 4.42
CA ASP A 169 -0.82 11.07 4.96
C ASP A 169 -2.24 10.49 4.77
N ARG A 170 -2.58 10.13 3.54
CA ARG A 170 -3.89 9.53 3.22
C ARG A 170 -4.17 8.28 4.03
N LEU A 171 -3.18 7.39 4.17
CA LEU A 171 -3.34 6.16 4.93
C LEU A 171 -3.64 6.44 6.41
N HIS A 172 -2.90 7.36 7.05
CA HIS A 172 -3.18 7.72 8.43
C HIS A 172 -4.56 8.39 8.58
N ASN A 173 -4.95 9.26 7.66
CA ASN A 173 -6.27 9.88 7.65
C ASN A 173 -7.38 8.82 7.49
N MET A 174 -7.17 7.79 6.67
CA MET A 174 -8.12 6.68 6.54
C MET A 174 -8.20 5.81 7.81
N ARG A 175 -7.08 5.58 8.50
CA ARG A 175 -7.05 4.86 9.79
C ARG A 175 -7.84 5.56 10.90
N THR A 176 -7.94 6.89 10.83
CA THR A 176 -8.64 7.73 11.81
C THR A 176 -9.98 8.27 11.30
N LEU A 177 -10.48 7.75 10.19
CA LEU A 177 -11.67 8.27 9.51
C LEU A 177 -12.97 8.08 10.32
N GLN A 178 -13.00 7.15 11.27
CA GLN A 178 -14.10 6.92 12.19
C GLN A 178 -14.47 8.14 13.05
N PHE A 179 -13.54 9.08 13.22
CA PHE A 179 -13.76 10.32 13.97
C PHE A 179 -14.41 11.44 13.12
N MET A 180 -14.68 11.17 11.84
CA MET A 180 -15.36 12.10 10.93
C MET A 180 -16.85 11.77 10.82
N ARG A 181 -17.67 12.73 10.36
CA ARG A 181 -19.08 12.49 10.06
C ARG A 181 -19.26 11.46 8.95
N PRO A 182 -20.35 10.66 8.97
CA PRO A 182 -20.57 9.58 8.00
C PRO A 182 -20.48 10.02 6.53
N GLU A 183 -21.02 11.21 6.20
CA GLU A 183 -20.97 11.73 4.83
C GLU A 183 -19.52 11.98 4.37
N LYS A 184 -18.67 12.50 5.28
CA LYS A 184 -17.25 12.70 5.01
C LYS A 184 -16.47 11.40 4.97
N GLN A 185 -16.87 10.40 5.73
CA GLN A 185 -16.28 9.06 5.66
C GLN A 185 -16.48 8.46 4.25
N ILE A 186 -17.71 8.52 3.72
CA ILE A 186 -18.03 8.01 2.37
C ILE A 186 -17.29 8.81 1.30
N GLU A 187 -17.28 10.15 1.38
CA GLU A 187 -16.57 11.01 0.43
C GLU A 187 -15.07 10.66 0.36
N LYS A 188 -14.42 10.59 1.54
CA LYS A 188 -12.97 10.30 1.62
C LYS A 188 -12.62 8.86 1.23
N ALA A 189 -13.49 7.90 1.51
CA ALA A 189 -13.34 6.53 1.06
C ALA A 189 -13.41 6.42 -0.47
N ARG A 190 -14.37 7.09 -1.11
CA ARG A 190 -14.49 7.14 -2.59
C ARG A 190 -13.28 7.82 -3.22
N GLU A 191 -12.89 9.00 -2.73
CA GLU A 191 -11.67 9.69 -3.21
C GLU A 191 -10.44 8.77 -3.13
N THR A 192 -10.33 7.99 -2.06
CA THR A 192 -9.20 7.06 -1.86
C THR A 192 -9.25 5.90 -2.85
N MET A 193 -10.41 5.31 -3.11
CA MET A 193 -10.59 4.24 -4.10
C MET A 193 -10.35 4.72 -5.53
N ASP A 194 -10.78 5.94 -5.86
CA ASP A 194 -10.72 6.46 -7.22
C ASP A 194 -9.33 6.99 -7.60
N ILE A 195 -8.55 7.46 -6.61
CA ILE A 195 -7.29 8.17 -6.88
C ILE A 195 -6.10 7.49 -6.21
N TYR A 196 -6.10 7.39 -4.87
CA TYR A 196 -4.88 7.03 -4.13
C TYR A 196 -4.54 5.54 -4.18
N ALA A 197 -5.53 4.66 -4.08
CA ALA A 197 -5.30 3.23 -4.15
C ALA A 197 -4.80 2.78 -5.54
N PRO A 198 -5.35 3.28 -6.68
CA PRO A 198 -4.79 3.03 -8.01
C PRO A 198 -3.34 3.53 -8.18
N ILE A 199 -3.02 4.72 -7.66
CA ILE A 199 -1.65 5.25 -7.70
C ILE A 199 -0.71 4.35 -6.88
N ALA A 200 -1.09 3.96 -5.65
CA ALA A 200 -0.30 3.05 -4.83
C ALA A 200 -0.08 1.70 -5.53
N GLN A 201 -1.10 1.18 -6.24
CA GLN A 201 -0.99 -0.04 -7.06
C GLN A 201 0.00 0.15 -8.20
N ARG A 202 -0.06 1.28 -8.92
CA ARG A 202 0.85 1.58 -10.03
C ARG A 202 2.30 1.70 -9.58
N LEU A 203 2.52 2.28 -8.41
CA LEU A 203 3.84 2.39 -7.80
C LEU A 203 4.30 1.07 -7.14
N GLY A 204 3.47 0.02 -7.16
CA GLY A 204 3.79 -1.29 -6.59
C GLY A 204 3.81 -1.33 -5.06
N ILE A 205 3.32 -0.29 -4.36
CA ILE A 205 3.33 -0.20 -2.89
C ILE A 205 2.13 -0.99 -2.35
N SER A 206 2.22 -2.32 -2.45
CA SER A 206 1.11 -3.21 -2.10
C SER A 206 0.68 -3.07 -0.64
N ARG A 207 1.61 -2.79 0.26
CA ARG A 207 1.34 -2.61 1.69
C ARG A 207 0.37 -1.45 1.96
N ILE A 208 0.60 -0.30 1.34
CA ILE A 208 -0.32 0.85 1.46
C ILE A 208 -1.61 0.60 0.69
N LYS A 209 -1.49 0.13 -0.56
CA LYS A 209 -2.64 -0.10 -1.44
C LYS A 209 -3.69 -1.00 -0.80
N THR A 210 -3.29 -2.13 -0.26
CA THR A 210 -4.23 -3.11 0.32
C THR A 210 -4.95 -2.57 1.54
N GLU A 211 -4.27 -1.82 2.40
CA GLU A 211 -4.89 -1.20 3.57
C GLU A 211 -5.83 -0.05 3.18
N LEU A 212 -5.45 0.77 2.18
CA LEU A 212 -6.34 1.80 1.63
C LEU A 212 -7.62 1.19 1.05
N ASP A 213 -7.52 0.09 0.33
CA ASP A 213 -8.66 -0.62 -0.24
C ASP A 213 -9.60 -1.17 0.86
N ASP A 214 -9.06 -1.85 1.87
CA ASP A 214 -9.83 -2.43 2.96
C ASP A 214 -10.55 -1.33 3.78
N LEU A 215 -9.85 -0.23 4.10
CA LEU A 215 -10.43 0.91 4.79
C LEU A 215 -11.48 1.62 3.92
N SER A 216 -11.25 1.74 2.63
CA SER A 216 -12.21 2.35 1.70
C SER A 216 -13.49 1.53 1.61
N LEU A 217 -13.39 0.19 1.52
CA LEU A 217 -14.56 -0.69 1.56
C LEU A 217 -15.32 -0.55 2.90
N LYS A 218 -14.59 -0.54 4.01
CA LYS A 218 -15.16 -0.38 5.36
C LYS A 218 -16.03 0.86 5.50
N TYR A 219 -15.58 1.99 4.96
CA TYR A 219 -16.31 3.27 5.12
C TYR A 219 -17.28 3.59 3.97
N SER A 220 -17.07 3.04 2.78
CA SER A 220 -18.00 3.23 1.65
C SER A 220 -19.18 2.25 1.67
N GLN A 221 -18.95 1.00 2.15
CA GLN A 221 -19.94 -0.07 2.20
C GLN A 221 -19.81 -0.86 3.53
N PRO A 222 -20.11 -0.26 4.67
CA PRO A 222 -19.87 -0.88 5.99
C PRO A 222 -20.61 -2.19 6.19
N GLU A 223 -21.86 -2.30 5.74
CA GLU A 223 -22.65 -3.54 5.85
C GLU A 223 -21.96 -4.71 5.13
N VAL A 224 -21.52 -4.48 3.90
CA VAL A 224 -20.81 -5.48 3.09
C VAL A 224 -19.47 -5.87 3.74
N PHE A 225 -18.74 -4.87 4.23
CA PHE A 225 -17.45 -5.12 4.89
C PHE A 225 -17.60 -5.98 6.13
N TYR A 226 -18.55 -5.63 7.03
CA TYR A 226 -18.72 -6.37 8.28
C TYR A 226 -19.33 -7.76 8.06
N ASP A 227 -20.23 -7.92 7.08
CA ASP A 227 -20.72 -9.25 6.69
C ASP A 227 -19.58 -10.14 6.18
N LEU A 228 -18.72 -9.60 5.32
CA LEU A 228 -17.52 -10.31 4.85
C LEU A 228 -16.57 -10.69 5.99
N VAL A 229 -16.33 -9.77 6.94
CA VAL A 229 -15.52 -10.05 8.14
C VAL A 229 -16.13 -11.20 8.96
N GLN A 230 -17.45 -11.21 9.15
CA GLN A 230 -18.14 -12.28 9.87
C GLN A 230 -17.99 -13.62 9.15
N GLN A 231 -18.21 -13.67 7.84
CA GLN A 231 -18.08 -14.90 7.06
C GLN A 231 -16.65 -15.45 7.12
N ILE A 232 -15.64 -14.56 7.03
CA ILE A 232 -14.23 -14.95 7.12
C ILE A 232 -13.89 -15.45 8.53
N ASN A 233 -14.36 -14.79 9.57
CA ASN A 233 -14.07 -15.15 10.96
C ASN A 233 -14.80 -16.41 11.41
N ALA A 234 -15.95 -16.74 10.82
CA ALA A 234 -16.71 -17.96 11.17
C ALA A 234 -15.90 -19.24 10.98
N ARG A 235 -14.92 -19.24 10.08
CA ARG A 235 -14.05 -20.38 9.79
C ARG A 235 -12.57 -20.11 10.05
N LYS A 236 -12.27 -19.12 10.89
CA LYS A 236 -10.90 -18.68 11.12
C LYS A 236 -10.01 -19.80 11.64
N THR A 237 -10.46 -20.53 12.67
CA THR A 237 -9.68 -21.60 13.31
C THR A 237 -9.39 -22.73 12.30
N GLU A 238 -10.40 -23.22 11.59
CA GLU A 238 -10.26 -24.27 10.57
C GLU A 238 -9.25 -23.86 9.47
N ARG A 239 -9.29 -22.57 9.07
CA ARG A 239 -8.36 -22.03 8.06
C ARG A 239 -6.94 -21.91 8.57
N GLU A 240 -6.77 -21.42 9.79
CA GLU A 240 -5.45 -21.28 10.42
C GLU A 240 -4.80 -22.65 10.61
N GLU A 241 -5.54 -23.66 11.06
CA GLU A 241 -5.06 -25.02 11.20
C GLU A 241 -4.65 -25.62 9.84
N PHE A 242 -5.49 -25.46 8.81
CA PHE A 242 -5.18 -25.93 7.47
C PHE A 242 -3.92 -25.28 6.90
N VAL A 243 -3.82 -23.94 6.98
CA VAL A 243 -2.64 -23.20 6.49
C VAL A 243 -1.40 -23.58 7.25
N GLN A 244 -1.49 -23.75 8.57
CA GLN A 244 -0.38 -24.15 9.42
C GLN A 244 0.14 -25.55 9.04
N GLN A 245 -0.75 -26.49 8.78
CA GLN A 245 -0.40 -27.82 8.31
C GLN A 245 0.37 -27.76 6.98
N ILE A 246 -0.13 -27.00 5.99
CA ILE A 246 0.56 -26.81 4.70
C ILE A 246 1.93 -26.16 4.89
N VAL A 247 2.06 -25.17 5.76
CA VAL A 247 3.33 -24.50 6.06
C VAL A 247 4.34 -25.49 6.63
N GLU A 248 3.94 -26.38 7.54
CA GLU A 248 4.80 -27.38 8.14
C GLU A 248 5.23 -28.43 7.11
N GLU A 249 4.30 -29.00 6.35
CA GLU A 249 4.60 -29.99 5.29
C GLU A 249 5.56 -29.41 4.24
N VAL A 250 5.29 -28.19 3.74
CA VAL A 250 6.13 -27.52 2.75
C VAL A 250 7.51 -27.21 3.31
N SER A 251 7.60 -26.72 4.56
CA SER A 251 8.87 -26.40 5.21
C SER A 251 9.76 -27.64 5.33
N GLU A 252 9.19 -28.78 5.69
CA GLU A 252 9.92 -30.03 5.79
C GLU A 252 10.46 -30.51 4.42
N HIS A 253 9.63 -30.43 3.37
CA HIS A 253 10.06 -30.83 2.02
C HIS A 253 11.12 -29.90 1.44
N MET A 254 11.02 -28.57 1.68
CA MET A 254 12.08 -27.63 1.29
C MET A 254 13.40 -27.96 1.98
N LYS A 255 13.37 -28.28 3.28
CA LYS A 255 14.55 -28.69 4.04
C LYS A 255 15.18 -29.97 3.48
N ASN A 256 14.36 -31.00 3.19
CA ASN A 256 14.80 -32.27 2.61
C ASN A 256 15.42 -32.07 1.22
N ALA A 257 14.87 -31.17 0.41
CA ALA A 257 15.41 -30.77 -0.89
C ALA A 257 16.63 -29.84 -0.78
N LYS A 258 17.09 -29.49 0.43
CA LYS A 258 18.19 -28.56 0.71
C LYS A 258 18.00 -27.16 0.12
N ILE A 259 16.75 -26.72 0.02
CA ILE A 259 16.37 -25.37 -0.39
C ILE A 259 16.17 -24.53 0.86
N LYS A 260 16.96 -23.46 1.02
CA LYS A 260 16.72 -22.49 2.08
C LYS A 260 15.49 -21.66 1.75
N ALA A 261 14.44 -21.86 2.49
CA ALA A 261 13.17 -21.21 2.27
C ALA A 261 12.53 -20.76 3.59
N GLU A 262 11.94 -19.58 3.58
CA GLU A 262 11.02 -19.12 4.61
C GLU A 262 9.60 -19.36 4.11
N VAL A 263 8.83 -20.19 4.81
CA VAL A 263 7.46 -20.55 4.43
C VAL A 263 6.49 -19.92 5.43
N LYS A 264 5.53 -19.14 4.93
CA LYS A 264 4.55 -18.42 5.76
C LYS A 264 3.15 -18.53 5.19
N GLY A 265 2.14 -18.65 6.05
CA GLY A 265 0.75 -18.43 5.68
C GLY A 265 0.53 -16.96 5.29
N ARG A 266 -0.34 -16.72 4.32
CA ARG A 266 -0.75 -15.40 3.89
C ARG A 266 -2.26 -15.23 4.06
N VAL A 267 -2.66 -14.19 4.78
CA VAL A 267 -4.05 -13.75 4.84
C VAL A 267 -4.34 -12.86 3.65
N LYS A 268 -5.44 -13.15 2.93
CA LYS A 268 -5.89 -12.31 1.83
C LYS A 268 -6.70 -11.13 2.36
N HIS A 269 -6.51 -9.96 1.76
CA HIS A 269 -7.20 -8.73 2.14
C HIS A 269 -8.67 -8.75 1.77
N PHE A 270 -9.53 -8.12 2.59
CA PHE A 270 -10.99 -8.15 2.47
C PHE A 270 -11.46 -7.61 1.12
N PHE A 271 -10.93 -6.48 0.68
CA PHE A 271 -11.29 -5.88 -0.61
C PHE A 271 -10.97 -6.81 -1.80
N SER A 272 -9.82 -7.52 -1.76
CA SER A 272 -9.46 -8.48 -2.80
C SER A 272 -10.43 -9.66 -2.86
N ILE A 273 -10.95 -10.08 -1.72
CA ILE A 273 -12.00 -11.12 -1.63
C ILE A 273 -13.30 -10.58 -2.19
N TYR A 274 -13.73 -9.40 -1.72
CA TYR A 274 -14.93 -8.71 -2.18
C TYR A 274 -14.94 -8.52 -3.71
N LYS A 275 -13.85 -8.02 -4.28
CA LYS A 275 -13.71 -7.82 -5.73
C LYS A 275 -13.89 -9.12 -6.51
N LYS A 276 -13.35 -10.23 -6.01
CA LYS A 276 -13.55 -11.56 -6.64
C LYS A 276 -14.98 -12.06 -6.52
N MET A 277 -15.63 -11.84 -5.37
CA MET A 277 -17.05 -12.18 -5.21
C MET A 277 -17.91 -11.44 -6.23
N VAL A 278 -17.71 -10.13 -6.36
CA VAL A 278 -18.50 -9.30 -7.29
C VAL A 278 -18.17 -9.61 -8.75
N ASN A 279 -16.89 -9.67 -9.13
CA ASN A 279 -16.49 -9.86 -10.54
C ASN A 279 -16.77 -11.26 -11.06
N GLN A 280 -16.78 -12.29 -10.20
CA GLN A 280 -16.95 -13.69 -10.60
C GLN A 280 -18.28 -14.28 -10.15
N ASP A 281 -19.16 -13.47 -9.55
CA ASP A 281 -20.45 -13.90 -8.98
C ASP A 281 -20.31 -15.13 -8.07
N LYS A 282 -19.36 -15.04 -7.11
CA LYS A 282 -19.00 -16.12 -6.19
C LYS A 282 -19.26 -15.77 -4.74
N THR A 283 -19.62 -16.77 -3.96
CA THR A 283 -19.63 -16.68 -2.50
C THR A 283 -18.21 -16.81 -1.94
N VAL A 284 -18.00 -16.43 -0.66
CA VAL A 284 -16.71 -16.58 0.03
C VAL A 284 -16.20 -18.03 -0.05
N ASP A 285 -17.10 -19.02 0.09
CA ASP A 285 -16.74 -20.44 0.06
C ASP A 285 -16.27 -20.95 -1.31
N GLN A 286 -16.61 -20.24 -2.37
CA GLN A 286 -16.20 -20.56 -3.75
C GLN A 286 -14.90 -19.89 -4.17
N ILE A 287 -14.28 -19.10 -3.27
CA ILE A 287 -13.01 -18.43 -3.52
C ILE A 287 -11.87 -19.32 -3.06
N TYR A 288 -11.23 -20.01 -4.00
CA TYR A 288 -10.19 -21.01 -3.75
C TYR A 288 -8.88 -20.47 -3.20
N ASP A 289 -8.60 -19.19 -3.35
CA ASP A 289 -7.35 -18.54 -2.93
C ASP A 289 -7.47 -17.75 -1.63
N LEU A 290 -8.46 -18.07 -0.82
CA LEU A 290 -8.54 -17.61 0.58
C LEU A 290 -7.38 -18.16 1.41
N PHE A 291 -6.91 -19.35 1.04
CA PHE A 291 -5.78 -20.03 1.65
C PHE A 291 -4.56 -19.81 0.75
N ALA A 292 -3.61 -19.05 1.21
CA ALA A 292 -2.39 -18.80 0.48
C ALA A 292 -1.17 -19.04 1.38
N VAL A 293 -0.14 -19.62 0.78
CA VAL A 293 1.17 -19.80 1.41
C VAL A 293 2.20 -19.07 0.57
N ARG A 294 3.15 -18.44 1.22
CA ARG A 294 4.26 -17.75 0.59
C ARG A 294 5.56 -18.47 0.92
N ILE A 295 6.35 -18.72 -0.11
CA ILE A 295 7.68 -19.28 -0.01
C ILE A 295 8.68 -18.21 -0.47
N ILE A 296 9.59 -17.83 0.41
CA ILE A 296 10.66 -16.87 0.12
C ILE A 296 11.98 -17.63 0.10
N VAL A 297 12.71 -17.51 -1.01
CA VAL A 297 13.98 -18.22 -1.25
C VAL A 297 15.11 -17.25 -1.60
N GLU A 298 16.37 -17.76 -1.66
CA GLU A 298 17.54 -16.91 -1.87
C GLU A 298 17.74 -16.50 -3.35
N SER A 299 17.38 -17.38 -4.32
CA SER A 299 17.66 -17.13 -5.74
C SER A 299 16.49 -17.49 -6.66
N VAL A 300 16.53 -16.95 -7.89
CA VAL A 300 15.57 -17.30 -8.96
C VAL A 300 15.61 -18.80 -9.25
N LYS A 301 16.81 -19.41 -9.25
CA LYS A 301 16.97 -20.85 -9.44
C LYS A 301 16.23 -21.63 -8.35
N ASP A 302 16.31 -21.18 -7.11
CA ASP A 302 15.61 -21.81 -5.99
C ASP A 302 14.09 -21.62 -6.08
N CYS A 303 13.59 -20.55 -6.71
CA CYS A 303 12.15 -20.39 -6.98
C CYS A 303 11.62 -21.53 -7.85
N TYR A 304 12.30 -21.84 -8.95
CA TYR A 304 11.88 -22.92 -9.85
C TYR A 304 12.15 -24.31 -9.25
N ALA A 305 13.21 -24.48 -8.45
CA ALA A 305 13.45 -25.72 -7.71
C ALA A 305 12.33 -25.96 -6.67
N ALA A 306 11.94 -24.93 -5.92
CA ALA A 306 10.82 -25.00 -4.98
C ALA A 306 9.50 -25.34 -5.69
N LEU A 307 9.25 -24.75 -6.87
CA LEU A 307 8.07 -25.07 -7.67
C LEU A 307 8.02 -26.57 -8.03
N GLY A 308 9.17 -27.14 -8.42
CA GLY A 308 9.28 -28.57 -8.72
C GLY A 308 8.89 -29.44 -7.53
N VAL A 309 9.44 -29.14 -6.34
CA VAL A 309 9.11 -29.83 -5.08
C VAL A 309 7.61 -29.73 -4.77
N ILE A 310 7.04 -28.53 -4.90
CA ILE A 310 5.62 -28.31 -4.61
C ILE A 310 4.69 -29.07 -5.57
N HIS A 311 5.04 -29.13 -6.86
CA HIS A 311 4.26 -29.86 -7.86
C HIS A 311 4.41 -31.40 -7.75
N GLU A 312 5.46 -31.88 -7.08
CA GLU A 312 5.59 -33.28 -6.67
C GLU A 312 4.69 -33.61 -5.48
N MET A 313 4.55 -32.68 -4.52
CA MET A 313 3.74 -32.86 -3.32
C MET A 313 2.24 -32.76 -3.57
N TYR A 314 1.81 -31.82 -4.43
CA TYR A 314 0.42 -31.47 -4.64
C TYR A 314 0.07 -31.38 -6.13
N THR A 315 -1.15 -31.76 -6.48
CA THR A 315 -1.62 -31.72 -7.87
C THR A 315 -1.96 -30.26 -8.29
N PRO A 316 -1.29 -29.70 -9.31
CA PRO A 316 -1.63 -28.39 -9.82
C PRO A 316 -3.00 -28.37 -10.50
N ILE A 317 -3.76 -27.28 -10.28
CA ILE A 317 -5.02 -27.05 -10.99
C ILE A 317 -4.70 -26.48 -12.38
N PRO A 318 -5.16 -27.12 -13.48
CA PRO A 318 -4.88 -26.66 -14.84
C PRO A 318 -5.30 -25.20 -15.08
N GLY A 319 -4.46 -24.46 -15.80
CA GLY A 319 -4.71 -23.05 -16.14
C GLY A 319 -4.56 -22.05 -14.97
N ARG A 320 -4.11 -22.50 -13.80
CA ARG A 320 -3.93 -21.66 -12.61
C ARG A 320 -2.48 -21.40 -12.24
N PHE A 321 -1.55 -21.75 -13.10
CA PHE A 321 -0.14 -21.40 -12.94
C PHE A 321 0.15 -20.07 -13.66
N LYS A 322 0.89 -19.17 -12.98
CA LYS A 322 1.34 -17.88 -13.55
C LYS A 322 2.81 -17.66 -13.19
N ASP A 323 3.62 -17.40 -14.20
CA ASP A 323 5.04 -17.08 -14.05
C ASP A 323 5.28 -15.58 -14.24
N TYR A 324 5.24 -14.84 -13.15
CA TYR A 324 5.58 -13.42 -13.13
C TYR A 324 7.07 -13.16 -12.88
N ILE A 325 7.91 -14.21 -12.77
CA ILE A 325 9.37 -14.04 -12.76
C ILE A 325 9.86 -13.87 -14.19
N ALA A 326 9.43 -14.75 -15.10
CA ALA A 326 9.78 -14.67 -16.51
C ALA A 326 9.06 -13.50 -17.22
N MET A 327 7.84 -13.16 -16.79
CA MET A 327 7.02 -12.08 -17.34
C MET A 327 6.55 -11.14 -16.22
N PRO A 328 7.41 -10.22 -15.75
CA PRO A 328 7.07 -9.30 -14.67
C PRO A 328 5.85 -8.44 -15.01
N LYS A 329 5.04 -8.10 -14.01
CA LYS A 329 3.98 -7.12 -14.18
C LYS A 329 4.58 -5.72 -14.40
N PRO A 330 3.84 -4.79 -15.03
CA PRO A 330 4.36 -3.42 -15.27
C PRO A 330 4.73 -2.63 -14.00
N ASN A 331 4.17 -2.99 -12.85
CA ASN A 331 4.59 -2.45 -11.54
C ASN A 331 5.77 -3.21 -10.93
N MET A 332 6.49 -4.00 -11.75
CA MET A 332 7.67 -4.81 -11.40
C MET A 332 7.41 -5.95 -10.41
N TYR A 333 6.16 -6.30 -10.19
CA TYR A 333 5.82 -7.46 -9.38
C TYR A 333 6.33 -8.74 -10.04
N GLN A 334 7.08 -9.54 -9.28
CA GLN A 334 7.61 -10.85 -9.69
C GLN A 334 7.26 -11.90 -8.64
N SER A 335 6.76 -13.04 -9.07
CA SER A 335 6.48 -14.22 -8.23
C SER A 335 6.03 -15.37 -9.13
N LEU A 336 6.26 -16.62 -8.73
CA LEU A 336 5.51 -17.76 -9.28
C LEU A 336 4.22 -17.93 -8.48
N HIS A 337 3.11 -18.12 -9.16
CA HIS A 337 1.82 -18.43 -8.54
C HIS A 337 1.33 -19.78 -9.05
N THR A 338 1.00 -20.66 -8.14
CA THR A 338 0.39 -21.95 -8.48
C THR A 338 -0.77 -22.23 -7.55
N THR A 339 -1.92 -22.65 -8.11
CA THR A 339 -3.06 -23.12 -7.34
C THR A 339 -3.05 -24.64 -7.34
N LEU A 340 -3.15 -25.21 -6.18
CA LEU A 340 -2.93 -26.64 -5.90
C LEU A 340 -4.14 -27.24 -5.21
N MET A 341 -4.30 -28.55 -5.34
CA MET A 341 -5.28 -29.33 -4.60
C MET A 341 -4.59 -30.06 -3.45
N SER A 342 -5.07 -29.85 -2.23
CA SER A 342 -4.61 -30.60 -1.06
C SER A 342 -5.13 -32.04 -1.04
N SER A 343 -4.57 -32.88 -0.19
CA SER A 343 -5.01 -34.26 0.03
C SER A 343 -6.46 -34.40 0.50
N VAL A 344 -6.98 -33.36 1.15
CA VAL A 344 -8.41 -33.31 1.60
C VAL A 344 -9.35 -32.67 0.58
N GLY A 345 -8.88 -32.42 -0.65
CA GLY A 345 -9.68 -31.84 -1.73
C GLY A 345 -9.90 -30.32 -1.60
N GLN A 346 -9.14 -29.63 -0.73
CA GLN A 346 -9.20 -28.19 -0.55
C GLN A 346 -8.19 -27.49 -1.48
N PRO A 347 -8.63 -26.58 -2.34
CA PRO A 347 -7.71 -25.79 -3.15
C PRO A 347 -7.04 -24.68 -2.35
N PHE A 348 -5.77 -24.40 -2.66
CA PHE A 348 -4.99 -23.32 -2.05
C PHE A 348 -3.96 -22.77 -3.04
N GLU A 349 -3.47 -21.54 -2.81
CA GLU A 349 -2.46 -20.89 -3.65
C GLU A 349 -1.10 -20.89 -2.96
N ILE A 350 -0.04 -21.20 -3.72
CA ILE A 350 1.34 -20.95 -3.29
C ILE A 350 1.96 -19.88 -4.16
N GLN A 351 2.63 -18.91 -3.50
CA GLN A 351 3.42 -17.85 -4.12
C GLN A 351 4.88 -18.07 -3.77
N ILE A 352 5.75 -18.15 -4.80
CA ILE A 352 7.19 -18.38 -4.62
C ILE A 352 7.95 -17.21 -5.21
N ARG A 353 8.88 -16.63 -4.44
CA ARG A 353 9.66 -15.46 -4.86
C ARG A 353 10.94 -15.33 -4.04
N THR A 354 11.91 -14.58 -4.54
CA THR A 354 13.11 -14.24 -3.77
C THR A 354 12.83 -13.17 -2.74
N GLU A 355 13.76 -12.97 -1.79
CA GLU A 355 13.68 -11.88 -0.80
C GLU A 355 13.63 -10.49 -1.48
N GLU A 356 14.40 -10.29 -2.56
CA GLU A 356 14.38 -9.05 -3.33
C GLU A 356 13.03 -8.81 -4.00
N MET A 357 12.48 -9.84 -4.66
CA MET A 357 11.13 -9.77 -5.24
C MET A 357 10.06 -9.52 -4.18
N HIS A 358 10.27 -10.07 -2.97
CA HIS A 358 9.36 -9.83 -1.85
C HIS A 358 9.37 -8.36 -1.44
N LYS A 359 10.54 -7.77 -1.28
CA LYS A 359 10.67 -6.34 -0.97
C LYS A 359 10.04 -5.47 -2.06
N THR A 360 10.35 -5.76 -3.32
CA THR A 360 9.74 -5.04 -4.46
C THR A 360 8.21 -5.18 -4.46
N ALA A 361 7.66 -6.36 -4.15
CA ALA A 361 6.21 -6.57 -4.11
C ALA A 361 5.51 -5.86 -2.94
N GLU A 362 6.17 -5.68 -1.80
CA GLU A 362 5.59 -5.00 -0.61
C GLU A 362 5.76 -3.47 -0.66
N TYR A 363 6.96 -3.01 -1.06
CA TYR A 363 7.36 -1.59 -0.98
C TYR A 363 7.35 -0.88 -2.35
N GLY A 364 7.27 -1.62 -3.47
CA GLY A 364 7.25 -1.05 -4.81
C GLY A 364 8.47 -0.18 -5.09
N ILE A 365 8.21 1.00 -5.63
CA ILE A 365 9.26 1.97 -5.95
C ILE A 365 10.07 2.39 -4.71
N ALA A 366 9.48 2.39 -3.52
CA ALA A 366 10.17 2.74 -2.27
C ALA A 366 11.34 1.79 -1.95
N ALA A 367 11.26 0.51 -2.35
CA ALA A 367 12.34 -0.47 -2.12
C ALA A 367 13.70 -0.05 -2.71
N HIS A 368 13.71 0.83 -3.69
CA HIS A 368 14.92 1.27 -4.40
C HIS A 368 15.57 2.53 -3.84
N TRP A 369 14.87 3.31 -3.00
CA TRP A 369 15.41 4.53 -2.39
C TRP A 369 16.51 4.24 -1.36
N LYS A 370 16.50 3.07 -0.76
CA LYS A 370 17.53 2.61 0.19
C LYS A 370 18.94 2.55 -0.40
N TYR A 371 19.09 2.33 -1.71
CA TYR A 371 20.40 2.19 -2.36
C TYR A 371 21.04 3.51 -2.76
N LYS A 372 20.35 4.64 -2.72
CA LYS A 372 20.94 5.96 -3.08
C LYS A 372 22.01 6.44 -2.10
N GLU A 373 21.97 6.04 -0.85
CA GLU A 373 22.92 6.46 0.17
C GLU A 373 24.23 5.64 0.16
N SER A 374 24.28 4.47 -0.47
CA SER A 374 25.51 3.71 -0.68
C SER A 374 26.19 4.16 -1.97
N ASN A 375 27.35 4.77 -1.84
CA ASN A 375 28.09 5.47 -2.91
C ASN A 375 28.51 4.68 -4.16
N ASP A 376 28.28 3.37 -4.24
CA ASP A 376 28.78 2.50 -5.32
C ASP A 376 27.78 2.20 -6.46
N GLY A 377 26.51 2.67 -6.36
CA GLY A 377 25.44 2.26 -7.28
C GLY A 377 24.98 3.30 -8.32
N LYS A 378 25.64 4.46 -8.45
CA LYS A 378 25.13 5.63 -9.20
C LYS A 378 24.76 5.42 -10.68
N LYS A 379 25.28 4.41 -11.39
CA LYS A 379 24.99 4.23 -12.83
C LYS A 379 23.88 3.21 -13.14
N SER A 380 23.70 2.19 -12.32
CA SER A 380 22.66 1.17 -12.56
C SER A 380 21.29 1.57 -12.02
N VAL A 381 21.26 2.38 -10.96
CA VAL A 381 20.03 2.85 -10.31
C VAL A 381 19.30 3.90 -11.18
N ALA A 382 20.04 4.82 -11.80
CA ALA A 382 19.44 5.86 -12.66
C ALA A 382 18.72 5.28 -13.89
N ALA A 383 19.27 4.25 -14.54
CA ALA A 383 18.67 3.62 -15.71
C ALA A 383 17.37 2.86 -15.33
N GLN A 384 17.37 2.18 -14.18
CA GLN A 384 16.18 1.48 -13.68
C GLN A 384 15.08 2.43 -13.18
N GLU A 385 15.46 3.58 -12.58
CA GLU A 385 14.50 4.65 -12.23
C GLU A 385 13.89 5.25 -13.49
N GLU A 386 14.67 5.43 -14.54
CA GLU A 386 14.23 6.00 -15.81
C GLU A 386 13.20 5.09 -16.51
N GLU A 387 13.38 3.79 -16.49
CA GLU A 387 12.42 2.81 -17.01
C GLU A 387 11.13 2.79 -16.17
N LYS A 388 11.26 2.81 -14.84
CA LYS A 388 10.12 2.82 -13.90
C LYS A 388 9.24 4.07 -13.99
N LEU A 389 9.83 5.19 -14.35
CA LEU A 389 9.10 6.47 -14.51
C LEU A 389 8.71 6.74 -15.97
N SER A 390 9.01 5.83 -16.91
CA SER A 390 8.62 5.96 -18.32
C SER A 390 7.11 6.12 -18.48
N TRP A 391 6.30 5.39 -17.68
CA TRP A 391 4.86 5.54 -17.66
C TRP A 391 4.41 6.95 -17.22
N LEU A 392 5.13 7.57 -16.29
CA LEU A 392 4.82 8.94 -15.84
C LEU A 392 5.06 9.95 -16.96
N ARG A 393 6.13 9.77 -17.76
CA ARG A 393 6.35 10.57 -18.97
C ARG A 393 5.21 10.38 -19.98
N GLN A 394 4.79 9.15 -20.21
CA GLN A 394 3.67 8.85 -21.10
C GLN A 394 2.37 9.54 -20.64
N ILE A 395 2.06 9.53 -19.36
CA ILE A 395 0.92 10.26 -18.82
C ILE A 395 1.08 11.77 -19.01
N LEU A 396 2.28 12.31 -18.84
CA LEU A 396 2.56 13.73 -19.06
C LEU A 396 2.44 14.12 -20.55
N GLU A 397 2.79 13.22 -21.48
CA GLU A 397 2.55 13.40 -22.92
C GLU A 397 1.05 13.40 -23.22
N TRP A 398 0.30 12.42 -22.73
CA TRP A 398 -1.16 12.41 -22.88
C TRP A 398 -1.83 13.68 -22.33
N GLN A 399 -1.30 14.25 -21.26
CA GLN A 399 -1.82 15.49 -20.68
C GLN A 399 -1.77 16.68 -21.65
N GLN A 400 -0.79 16.73 -22.57
CA GLN A 400 -0.62 17.85 -23.51
C GLN A 400 -1.58 17.75 -24.70
N ASP A 401 -1.94 16.54 -25.12
CA ASP A 401 -2.60 16.27 -26.40
C ASP A 401 -4.07 15.86 -26.27
N THR A 402 -4.61 15.63 -25.07
CA THR A 402 -5.96 15.09 -24.87
C THR A 402 -6.87 16.02 -24.06
N ASP A 403 -8.18 15.97 -24.36
CA ASP A 403 -9.19 16.60 -23.54
C ASP A 403 -9.37 15.89 -22.18
N ASN A 404 -10.15 16.49 -21.26
CA ASN A 404 -10.33 15.97 -19.91
C ASN A 404 -11.00 14.59 -19.86
N ARG A 405 -11.90 14.28 -20.79
CA ARG A 405 -12.61 12.98 -20.84
C ARG A 405 -11.70 11.89 -21.37
N GLU A 406 -11.00 12.20 -22.44
CA GLU A 406 -10.05 11.30 -23.07
C GLU A 406 -8.89 11.00 -22.13
N PHE A 407 -8.33 12.03 -21.48
CA PHE A 407 -7.28 11.87 -20.45
C PHE A 407 -7.71 10.93 -19.32
N LEU A 408 -8.91 11.13 -18.74
CA LEU A 408 -9.42 10.26 -17.69
C LEU A 408 -9.70 8.84 -18.18
N SER A 409 -10.16 8.69 -19.43
CA SER A 409 -10.39 7.38 -20.03
C SER A 409 -9.09 6.61 -20.24
N LEU A 410 -8.06 7.26 -20.79
CA LEU A 410 -6.72 6.69 -20.96
C LEU A 410 -6.10 6.33 -19.61
N LEU A 411 -6.21 7.23 -18.63
CA LEU A 411 -5.69 7.01 -17.30
C LEU A 411 -6.39 5.85 -16.57
N LYS A 412 -7.72 5.76 -16.65
CA LYS A 412 -8.46 4.62 -16.10
C LYS A 412 -8.05 3.33 -16.79
N GLY A 413 -7.94 3.31 -18.11
CA GLY A 413 -7.44 2.17 -18.85
C GLY A 413 -6.03 1.75 -18.41
N ASP A 414 -5.11 2.68 -18.23
CA ASP A 414 -3.75 2.41 -17.78
C ASP A 414 -3.69 1.98 -16.30
N LEU A 415 -4.53 2.54 -15.44
CA LEU A 415 -4.65 2.15 -14.03
C LEU A 415 -5.42 0.84 -13.86
N ASP A 416 -6.43 0.55 -14.69
CA ASP A 416 -7.24 -0.68 -14.67
C ASP A 416 -6.56 -1.87 -15.36
N LEU A 417 -5.59 -1.64 -16.26
CA LEU A 417 -4.77 -2.71 -16.88
C LEU A 417 -4.06 -3.61 -15.85
N PHE A 418 -4.11 -3.24 -14.57
CA PHE A 418 -3.61 -4.02 -13.43
C PHE A 418 -4.70 -4.69 -12.58
N ALA A 419 -5.97 -4.57 -12.96
CA ALA A 419 -6.98 -5.48 -12.47
C ALA A 419 -6.49 -6.91 -12.73
N GLU A 420 -6.58 -7.79 -11.73
CA GLU A 420 -6.02 -9.15 -11.70
C GLU A 420 -6.62 -10.08 -12.77
N ASP A 421 -6.80 -9.65 -13.99
CA ASP A 421 -7.42 -10.44 -15.03
C ASP A 421 -6.44 -10.82 -16.12
N ALA A 422 -6.24 -12.11 -16.10
CA ALA A 422 -6.21 -12.97 -17.25
C ALA A 422 -5.57 -12.33 -18.49
N VAL A 423 -4.29 -12.54 -18.65
CA VAL A 423 -3.83 -12.80 -20.01
C VAL A 423 -4.57 -14.08 -20.44
N SER A 424 -5.76 -13.89 -20.99
CA SER A 424 -6.44 -14.88 -21.77
C SER A 424 -5.54 -15.15 -22.97
N TYR A 425 -4.88 -16.28 -22.98
CA TYR A 425 -4.33 -16.86 -24.19
C TYR A 425 -5.52 -17.32 -25.06
N THR A 426 -6.21 -16.36 -25.67
CA THR A 426 -7.12 -16.62 -26.76
C THR A 426 -6.68 -15.74 -27.92
N HIS A 427 -6.21 -16.41 -28.93
CA HIS A 427 -5.97 -16.07 -30.34
C HIS A 427 -4.51 -16.06 -30.80
N LEU A 428 -3.92 -17.26 -30.78
CA LEU A 428 -3.21 -17.73 -31.94
C LEU A 428 -4.13 -18.77 -32.63
N ARG A 429 -5.15 -18.31 -33.31
CA ARG A 429 -5.71 -19.09 -34.44
C ARG A 429 -4.79 -18.82 -35.61
N ALA A 430 -3.98 -19.82 -35.93
CA ALA A 430 -3.38 -19.96 -37.23
C ALA A 430 -4.50 -19.88 -38.27
N HIS A 431 -4.41 -18.94 -39.19
CA HIS A 431 -5.06 -19.03 -40.46
C HIS A 431 -4.38 -20.16 -41.22
N GLU A 432 -4.97 -21.34 -41.22
CA GLU A 432 -4.74 -22.33 -42.26
C GLU A 432 -5.52 -21.89 -43.50
N THR A 433 -4.79 -21.45 -44.49
CA THR A 433 -5.20 -21.46 -45.88
C THR A 433 -5.04 -22.85 -46.41
#